data_cd6ce2e6562482c135a065736aec87b0
#
_entry.id   cd6ce2e6562482c135a065736aec87b0
#
_cell.length_a   1.000
_cell.length_b   1.000
_cell.length_c   1.000
_cell.angle_alpha   90.00
_cell.angle_beta   90.00
_cell.angle_gamma   90.00
#
_symmetry.space_group_name_H-M   'P 1'
#
loop_
_entity.id
_entity.type
_entity.pdbx_description
1 polymer ?
#
loop_
_entity_poly.entity_id
_entity_poly.type
_entity_poly.pdbx_seq_one_letter_code
_entity_poly.pdbx_strand_id
1 'polypeptide(L)'
;MTFHSYGQPGRPRLLLIHGLGVTHEIFLPLIGLLKGEYDITAVGIDGFLLGEKSRYTSIDDQAGQIIAYVQEHFDGHLDVAYGLSLGGKILSRVLERDEIVIDHAILDAAPLLPLPRWSVDPLRYYQSFNVWTCYHCTGFWKWLLHSHYFCAMLDECKKAWPSGKGKAVRDGYKDVYTNKLESIHGADIQFWHGTKEGFVARPQARHLLALCPEAHIEVFPGMNHGQLLMDRPDEVAARICKMTEND
;
A
#
# COMPACT_ATOMS: atom_id res chain seq x y z
N MET A 1 1.52 -14.55 4.30
CA MET A 1 2.11 -13.53 3.40
C MET A 1 3.04 -14.21 2.42
N THR A 2 3.22 -13.67 1.22
CA THR A 2 4.21 -14.13 0.24
C THR A 2 5.14 -12.98 -0.14
N PHE A 3 6.38 -13.30 -0.48
CA PHE A 3 7.38 -12.33 -0.92
C PHE A 3 7.87 -12.73 -2.30
N HIS A 4 7.80 -11.80 -3.25
CA HIS A 4 8.11 -12.01 -4.65
C HIS A 4 9.31 -11.15 -5.04
N SER A 5 10.45 -11.80 -5.30
CA SER A 5 11.70 -11.11 -5.63
C SER A 5 11.81 -10.82 -7.12
N TYR A 6 12.27 -9.63 -7.45
CA TYR A 6 12.54 -9.13 -8.80
C TYR A 6 13.84 -8.32 -8.80
N GLY A 7 14.38 -8.08 -9.98
CA GLY A 7 15.54 -7.20 -10.12
C GLY A 7 16.86 -7.91 -9.86
N GLN A 8 17.82 -7.21 -9.28
CA GLN A 8 19.21 -7.67 -9.18
C GLN A 8 19.70 -7.68 -7.72
N PRO A 9 20.08 -8.84 -7.17
CA PRO A 9 20.66 -8.91 -5.84
C PRO A 9 21.90 -8.00 -5.69
N GLY A 10 22.01 -7.33 -4.54
CA GLY A 10 23.12 -6.42 -4.23
C GLY A 10 22.94 -4.99 -4.75
N ARG A 11 21.82 -4.68 -5.37
CA ARG A 11 21.35 -3.31 -5.65
C ARG A 11 20.60 -2.75 -4.43
N PRO A 12 20.29 -1.43 -4.40
CA PRO A 12 19.42 -0.87 -3.36
C PRO A 12 18.12 -1.65 -3.20
N ARG A 13 17.73 -1.93 -1.97
CA ARG A 13 16.60 -2.80 -1.61
C ARG A 13 15.29 -2.03 -1.60
N LEU A 14 14.37 -2.41 -2.46
CA LEU A 14 13.05 -1.78 -2.58
C LEU A 14 11.95 -2.75 -2.16
N LEU A 15 11.21 -2.41 -1.11
CA LEU A 15 10.03 -3.16 -0.67
C LEU A 15 8.75 -2.49 -1.18
N LEU A 16 7.86 -3.26 -1.81
CA LEU A 16 6.58 -2.80 -2.36
C LEU A 16 5.40 -3.50 -1.68
N ILE A 17 4.51 -2.74 -1.01
CA ILE A 17 3.38 -3.28 -0.23
C ILE A 17 2.07 -2.76 -0.82
N HIS A 18 1.25 -3.66 -1.40
CA HIS A 18 0.03 -3.29 -2.12
C HIS A 18 -1.14 -2.90 -1.21
N GLY A 19 -2.18 -2.29 -1.83
CA GLY A 19 -3.41 -1.89 -1.16
C GLY A 19 -4.40 -3.03 -0.92
N LEU A 20 -5.49 -2.72 -0.22
CA LEU A 20 -6.59 -3.64 0.03
C LEU A 20 -7.33 -3.96 -1.27
N GLY A 21 -7.63 -5.23 -1.49
CA GLY A 21 -8.46 -5.68 -2.62
C GLY A 21 -7.72 -5.82 -3.94
N VAL A 22 -6.39 -5.65 -3.96
CA VAL A 22 -5.51 -5.88 -5.11
C VAL A 22 -4.42 -6.89 -4.75
N THR A 23 -3.60 -7.31 -5.72
CA THR A 23 -2.47 -8.22 -5.50
C THR A 23 -1.14 -7.48 -5.69
N HIS A 24 -0.02 -8.14 -5.37
CA HIS A 24 1.32 -7.61 -5.63
C HIS A 24 1.57 -7.31 -7.12
N GLU A 25 0.80 -7.92 -8.04
CA GLU A 25 0.92 -7.68 -9.49
C GLU A 25 0.58 -6.25 -9.90
N ILE A 26 -0.09 -5.46 -9.05
CA ILE A 26 -0.33 -4.02 -9.31
C ILE A 26 0.98 -3.26 -9.53
N PHE A 27 2.09 -3.77 -8.98
CA PHE A 27 3.42 -3.16 -9.12
C PHE A 27 4.18 -3.62 -10.37
N LEU A 28 3.69 -4.57 -11.17
CA LEU A 28 4.45 -5.09 -12.31
C LEU A 28 4.89 -4.01 -13.32
N PRO A 29 4.09 -2.98 -13.64
CA PRO A 29 4.56 -1.88 -14.49
C PRO A 29 5.74 -1.11 -13.86
N LEU A 30 5.66 -0.80 -12.56
CA LEU A 30 6.73 -0.13 -11.81
C LEU A 30 7.99 -1.01 -11.71
N ILE A 31 7.81 -2.31 -11.39
CA ILE A 31 8.89 -3.29 -11.33
C ILE A 31 9.61 -3.39 -12.67
N GLY A 32 8.86 -3.37 -13.78
CA GLY A 32 9.44 -3.37 -15.13
C GLY A 32 10.43 -2.23 -15.39
N LEU A 33 10.19 -1.07 -14.79
CA LEU A 33 11.03 0.12 -14.90
C LEU A 33 12.25 0.07 -13.95
N LEU A 34 12.08 -0.48 -12.75
CA LEU A 34 13.09 -0.40 -11.67
C LEU A 34 13.97 -1.64 -11.52
N LYS A 35 13.60 -2.78 -12.09
CA LYS A 35 14.31 -4.08 -11.91
C LYS A 35 15.78 -4.10 -12.37
N GLY A 36 16.22 -3.12 -13.14
CA GLY A 36 17.63 -2.96 -13.53
C GLY A 36 18.47 -2.26 -12.46
N GLU A 37 17.84 -1.47 -11.59
CA GLU A 37 18.49 -0.58 -10.65
C GLU A 37 18.32 -1.03 -9.19
N TYR A 38 17.31 -1.85 -8.89
CA TYR A 38 16.95 -2.26 -7.53
C TYR A 38 16.88 -3.78 -7.37
N ASP A 39 17.12 -4.23 -6.12
CA ASP A 39 16.70 -5.52 -5.58
C ASP A 39 15.31 -5.36 -5.00
N ILE A 40 14.29 -5.83 -5.72
CA ILE A 40 12.89 -5.52 -5.43
C ILE A 40 12.19 -6.71 -4.79
N THR A 41 11.53 -6.49 -3.68
CA THR A 41 10.59 -7.45 -3.09
C THR A 41 9.18 -6.87 -3.09
N ALA A 42 8.25 -7.52 -3.82
CA ALA A 42 6.83 -7.20 -3.78
C ALA A 42 6.10 -8.14 -2.83
N VAL A 43 5.37 -7.56 -1.88
CA VAL A 43 4.67 -8.29 -0.81
C VAL A 43 3.27 -8.68 -1.27
N GLY A 44 2.91 -9.95 -1.16
CA GLY A 44 1.54 -10.44 -1.23
C GLY A 44 0.92 -10.49 0.17
N ILE A 45 -0.02 -9.60 0.46
CA ILE A 45 -0.71 -9.51 1.75
C ILE A 45 -1.67 -10.69 1.91
N ASP A 46 -1.68 -11.32 3.09
CA ASP A 46 -2.63 -12.38 3.42
C ASP A 46 -4.10 -11.95 3.19
N GLY A 47 -4.89 -12.85 2.65
CA GLY A 47 -6.27 -12.57 2.25
C GLY A 47 -6.42 -11.96 0.86
N PHE A 48 -5.29 -11.57 0.21
CA PHE A 48 -5.25 -10.95 -1.12
C PHE A 48 -4.17 -11.58 -2.03
N LEU A 49 -3.77 -12.81 -1.75
CA LEU A 49 -2.77 -13.54 -2.53
C LEU A 49 -3.30 -13.93 -3.92
N LEU A 50 -2.44 -13.91 -4.92
CA LEU A 50 -2.75 -14.38 -6.26
C LEU A 50 -2.77 -15.92 -6.29
N GLY A 51 -3.93 -16.50 -6.66
CA GLY A 51 -4.06 -17.96 -6.86
C GLY A 51 -4.06 -18.81 -5.59
N GLU A 52 -3.79 -18.23 -4.43
CA GLU A 52 -3.72 -18.94 -3.15
C GLU A 52 -4.80 -18.48 -2.17
N LYS A 53 -5.32 -19.42 -1.38
CA LYS A 53 -6.22 -19.08 -0.28
C LYS A 53 -5.39 -18.75 0.95
N SER A 54 -5.63 -17.57 1.51
CA SER A 54 -5.03 -17.14 2.76
C SER A 54 -6.03 -16.35 3.60
N ARG A 55 -5.67 -16.10 4.84
CA ARG A 55 -6.52 -15.37 5.77
C ARG A 55 -5.79 -14.13 6.28
N TYR A 56 -6.34 -12.98 5.97
CA TYR A 56 -5.93 -11.75 6.63
C TYR A 56 -6.22 -11.83 8.14
N THR A 57 -5.25 -11.47 8.95
CA THR A 57 -5.32 -11.50 10.42
C THR A 57 -5.41 -10.08 10.99
N SER A 58 -4.33 -9.32 10.92
CA SER A 58 -4.26 -7.94 11.39
C SER A 58 -3.08 -7.19 10.75
N ILE A 59 -3.10 -5.86 10.85
CA ILE A 59 -1.97 -5.01 10.46
C ILE A 59 -0.71 -5.37 11.26
N ASP A 60 -0.85 -5.64 12.56
CA ASP A 60 0.29 -6.00 13.41
C ASP A 60 0.96 -7.31 13.00
N ASP A 61 0.16 -8.31 12.62
CA ASP A 61 0.67 -9.58 12.11
C ASP A 61 1.37 -9.41 10.77
N GLN A 62 0.77 -8.64 9.84
CA GLN A 62 1.40 -8.36 8.53
C GLN A 62 2.71 -7.57 8.69
N ALA A 63 2.75 -6.58 9.57
CA ALA A 63 3.98 -5.84 9.87
C ALA A 63 5.06 -6.74 10.47
N GLY A 64 4.69 -7.63 11.41
CA GLY A 64 5.61 -8.61 12.00
C GLY A 64 6.22 -9.56 10.97
N GLN A 65 5.42 -10.04 10.00
CA GLN A 65 5.93 -10.90 8.93
C GLN A 65 6.90 -10.16 8.01
N ILE A 66 6.67 -8.87 7.70
CA ILE A 66 7.59 -8.03 6.93
C ILE A 66 8.90 -7.83 7.69
N ILE A 67 8.83 -7.45 8.97
CA ILE A 67 10.02 -7.23 9.82
C ILE A 67 10.86 -8.51 9.87
N ALA A 68 10.24 -9.66 10.13
CA ALA A 68 10.96 -10.94 10.18
C ALA A 68 11.63 -11.28 8.84
N TYR A 69 10.96 -11.05 7.72
CA TYR A 69 11.53 -11.26 6.39
C TYR A 69 12.74 -10.36 6.13
N VAL A 70 12.62 -9.06 6.45
CA VAL A 70 13.72 -8.10 6.24
C VAL A 70 14.92 -8.40 7.14
N GLN A 71 14.68 -8.82 8.38
CA GLN A 71 15.74 -9.27 9.28
C GLN A 71 16.45 -10.52 8.76
N GLU A 72 15.72 -11.49 8.24
CA GLU A 72 16.27 -12.76 7.76
C GLU A 72 17.02 -12.62 6.43
N HIS A 73 16.53 -11.78 5.51
CA HIS A 73 17.01 -11.74 4.13
C HIS A 73 17.83 -10.49 3.79
N PHE A 74 17.70 -9.42 4.58
CA PHE A 74 18.28 -8.10 4.29
C PHE A 74 19.02 -7.49 5.49
N ASP A 75 19.42 -8.30 6.46
CA ASP A 75 20.14 -7.86 7.67
C ASP A 75 19.42 -6.72 8.41
N GLY A 76 18.09 -6.67 8.34
CA GLY A 76 17.27 -5.67 9.00
C GLY A 76 17.26 -4.29 8.33
N HIS A 77 17.69 -4.16 7.07
CA HIS A 77 17.79 -2.87 6.37
C HIS A 77 17.10 -2.87 5.00
N LEU A 78 16.44 -1.75 4.68
CA LEU A 78 15.87 -1.42 3.37
C LEU A 78 16.25 0.00 2.98
N ASP A 79 16.67 0.20 1.72
CA ASP A 79 16.92 1.55 1.18
C ASP A 79 15.60 2.29 0.94
N VAL A 80 14.60 1.62 0.35
CA VAL A 80 13.28 2.23 0.09
C VAL A 80 12.15 1.25 0.43
N ALA A 81 11.11 1.75 1.08
CA ALA A 81 9.85 1.03 1.26
C ALA A 81 8.67 1.87 0.74
N TYR A 82 7.85 1.29 -0.14
CA TYR A 82 6.64 1.91 -0.68
C TYR A 82 5.41 1.13 -0.25
N GLY A 83 4.46 1.80 0.39
CA GLY A 83 3.20 1.22 0.80
C GLY A 83 1.99 1.98 0.25
N LEU A 84 1.14 1.30 -0.52
CA LEU A 84 -0.11 1.85 -1.04
C LEU A 84 -1.28 1.57 -0.10
N SER A 85 -2.00 2.57 0.36
CA SER A 85 -3.28 2.42 1.08
C SER A 85 -3.14 1.51 2.32
N LEU A 86 -3.74 0.30 2.31
CA LEU A 86 -3.51 -0.71 3.36
C LEU A 86 -2.03 -1.05 3.50
N GLY A 87 -1.29 -1.16 2.39
CA GLY A 87 0.16 -1.35 2.42
C GLY A 87 0.90 -0.20 3.10
N GLY A 88 0.46 1.05 2.86
CA GLY A 88 0.98 2.22 3.58
C GLY A 88 0.65 2.19 5.07
N LYS A 89 -0.52 1.68 5.45
CA LYS A 89 -0.88 1.45 6.86
C LYS A 89 -0.01 0.37 7.51
N ILE A 90 0.27 -0.73 6.79
CA ILE A 90 1.19 -1.78 7.27
C ILE A 90 2.61 -1.22 7.41
N LEU A 91 3.09 -0.47 6.42
CA LEU A 91 4.40 0.18 6.47
C LEU A 91 4.49 1.19 7.63
N SER A 92 3.45 1.98 7.88
CA SER A 92 3.43 2.88 9.04
C SER A 92 3.54 2.12 10.37
N ARG A 93 2.99 0.90 10.46
CA ARG A 93 3.14 0.03 11.64
C ARG A 93 4.56 -0.57 11.74
N VAL A 94 5.22 -0.87 10.61
CA VAL A 94 6.63 -1.28 10.59
C VAL A 94 7.52 -0.15 11.15
N LEU A 95 7.32 1.08 10.66
CA LEU A 95 8.03 2.26 11.12
C LEU A 95 7.77 2.59 12.61
N GLU A 96 6.54 2.38 13.09
CA GLU A 96 6.18 2.58 14.51
C GLU A 96 6.87 1.58 15.44
N ARG A 97 7.13 0.34 14.96
CA ARG A 97 7.81 -0.70 15.75
C ARG A 97 9.32 -0.52 15.85
N ASP A 98 9.92 0.20 14.90
CA ASP A 98 11.35 0.56 14.90
C ASP A 98 12.31 -0.66 15.08
N GLU A 99 11.93 -1.81 14.50
CA GLU A 99 12.68 -3.07 14.61
C GLU A 99 13.62 -3.34 13.42
N ILE A 100 13.51 -2.53 12.35
CA ILE A 100 14.36 -2.55 11.16
C ILE A 100 14.67 -1.12 10.72
N VAL A 101 15.73 -0.93 9.96
CA VAL A 101 16.12 0.36 9.39
C VAL A 101 15.51 0.51 8.00
N ILE A 102 14.90 1.65 7.73
CA ILE A 102 14.39 2.04 6.42
C ILE A 102 14.88 3.46 6.15
N ASP A 103 15.65 3.67 5.07
CA ASP A 103 16.20 4.99 4.78
C ASP A 103 15.10 5.91 4.24
N HIS A 104 14.30 5.44 3.26
CA HIS A 104 13.19 6.20 2.67
C HIS A 104 11.88 5.42 2.71
N ALA A 105 10.82 6.06 3.19
CA ALA A 105 9.49 5.47 3.26
C ALA A 105 8.44 6.30 2.52
N ILE A 106 7.72 5.68 1.59
CA ILE A 106 6.62 6.30 0.85
C ILE A 106 5.29 5.72 1.36
N LEU A 107 4.48 6.57 1.96
CA LEU A 107 3.13 6.27 2.44
C LEU A 107 2.11 6.83 1.44
N ASP A 108 1.80 6.07 0.38
CA ASP A 108 0.85 6.50 -0.67
C ASP A 108 -0.58 6.25 -0.21
N ALA A 109 -1.31 7.35 -0.01
CA ALA A 109 -2.71 7.38 0.44
C ALA A 109 -2.97 6.55 1.72
N ALA A 110 -1.99 6.49 2.63
CA ALA A 110 -2.04 5.68 3.83
C ALA A 110 -3.05 6.21 4.86
N PRO A 111 -3.97 5.38 5.38
CA PRO A 111 -4.90 5.77 6.44
C PRO A 111 -4.21 5.68 7.81
N LEU A 112 -3.83 6.83 8.39
CA LEU A 112 -3.07 6.93 9.65
C LEU A 112 -3.96 7.18 10.87
N LEU A 113 -5.20 7.66 10.66
CA LEU A 113 -6.16 8.00 11.71
C LEU A 113 -7.37 7.04 11.71
N PRO A 114 -7.90 6.69 12.88
CA PRO A 114 -9.12 5.90 12.97
C PRO A 114 -10.35 6.73 12.58
N LEU A 115 -11.42 6.05 12.22
CA LEU A 115 -12.75 6.61 12.09
C LEU A 115 -13.52 6.53 13.42
N PRO A 116 -14.58 7.33 13.60
CA PRO A 116 -15.48 7.19 14.73
C PRO A 116 -16.03 5.76 14.84
N ARG A 117 -16.00 5.16 16.04
CA ARG A 117 -16.35 3.75 16.27
C ARG A 117 -17.70 3.33 15.69
N TRP A 118 -18.70 4.23 15.75
CA TRP A 118 -20.04 3.96 15.23
C TRP A 118 -20.09 3.81 13.69
N SER A 119 -19.14 4.40 12.97
CA SER A 119 -19.09 4.33 11.49
C SER A 119 -18.30 3.14 10.96
N VAL A 120 -17.47 2.48 11.78
CA VAL A 120 -16.57 1.40 11.35
C VAL A 120 -17.35 0.22 10.76
N ASP A 121 -18.32 -0.32 11.49
CA ASP A 121 -19.09 -1.48 11.03
C ASP A 121 -19.92 -1.17 9.78
N PRO A 122 -20.73 -0.11 9.70
CA PRO A 122 -21.44 0.22 8.48
C PRO A 122 -20.52 0.37 7.27
N LEU A 123 -19.39 1.08 7.44
CA LEU A 123 -18.47 1.34 6.33
C LEU A 123 -17.74 0.08 5.85
N ARG A 124 -17.23 -0.78 6.75
CA ARG A 124 -16.53 -2.00 6.34
C ARG A 124 -17.46 -2.99 5.62
N TYR A 125 -18.74 -3.09 6.02
CA TYR A 125 -19.72 -3.91 5.30
C TYR A 125 -20.08 -3.29 3.95
N TYR A 126 -20.26 -1.98 3.87
CA TYR A 126 -20.50 -1.26 2.64
C TYR A 126 -19.34 -1.45 1.65
N GLN A 127 -18.10 -1.27 2.10
CA GLN A 127 -16.92 -1.48 1.25
C GLN A 127 -16.75 -2.94 0.82
N SER A 128 -17.04 -3.89 1.71
CA SER A 128 -17.02 -5.30 1.34
C SER A 128 -18.06 -5.63 0.27
N PHE A 129 -19.24 -5.00 0.34
CA PHE A 129 -20.26 -5.13 -0.69
C PHE A 129 -19.80 -4.48 -2.02
N ASN A 130 -19.18 -3.30 -1.98
CA ASN A 130 -18.60 -2.69 -3.17
C ASN A 130 -17.56 -3.59 -3.85
N VAL A 131 -16.59 -4.12 -3.10
CA VAL A 131 -15.59 -5.04 -3.65
C VAL A 131 -16.25 -6.31 -4.18
N TRP A 132 -17.27 -6.83 -3.51
CA TRP A 132 -18.07 -7.97 -4.01
C TRP A 132 -18.74 -7.64 -5.35
N THR A 133 -19.34 -6.45 -5.51
CA THR A 133 -19.95 -6.03 -6.79
C THR A 133 -18.87 -5.83 -7.87
N CYS A 134 -17.71 -5.29 -7.53
CA CYS A 134 -16.57 -5.15 -8.45
C CYS A 134 -16.14 -6.51 -9.01
N TYR A 135 -16.09 -7.53 -8.17
CA TYR A 135 -15.72 -8.87 -8.59
C TYR A 135 -16.80 -9.55 -9.43
N HIS A 136 -18.07 -9.53 -8.96
CA HIS A 136 -19.17 -10.27 -9.63
C HIS A 136 -19.78 -9.54 -10.83
N CYS A 137 -19.72 -8.20 -10.84
CA CYS A 137 -20.33 -7.35 -11.86
C CYS A 137 -19.28 -6.53 -12.63
N THR A 138 -18.05 -7.03 -12.79
CA THR A 138 -16.93 -6.31 -13.42
C THR A 138 -17.29 -5.73 -14.78
N GLY A 139 -17.99 -6.49 -15.64
CA GLY A 139 -18.40 -6.02 -16.97
C GLY A 139 -19.33 -4.82 -16.92
N PHE A 140 -20.29 -4.81 -15.99
CA PHE A 140 -21.20 -3.68 -15.77
C PHE A 140 -20.44 -2.43 -15.32
N TRP A 141 -19.52 -2.57 -14.34
CA TRP A 141 -18.74 -1.45 -13.83
C TRP A 141 -17.80 -0.87 -14.90
N LYS A 142 -17.14 -1.72 -15.70
CA LYS A 142 -16.30 -1.27 -16.83
C LYS A 142 -17.12 -0.50 -17.86
N TRP A 143 -18.32 -0.98 -18.18
CA TRP A 143 -19.24 -0.29 -19.09
C TRP A 143 -19.70 1.06 -18.53
N LEU A 144 -19.97 1.16 -17.23
CA LEU A 144 -20.45 2.39 -16.59
C LEU A 144 -19.34 3.44 -16.41
N LEU A 145 -18.17 3.03 -15.95
CA LEU A 145 -17.13 3.97 -15.51
C LEU A 145 -16.20 4.44 -16.65
N HIS A 146 -16.01 3.67 -17.71
CA HIS A 146 -15.23 3.98 -18.92
C HIS A 146 -13.83 4.59 -18.68
N SER A 147 -13.26 4.48 -17.48
CA SER A 147 -11.98 5.04 -17.08
C SER A 147 -10.90 3.96 -17.08
N HIS A 148 -9.74 4.25 -17.69
CA HIS A 148 -8.58 3.34 -17.67
C HIS A 148 -8.23 2.92 -16.24
N TYR A 149 -8.09 3.88 -15.33
CA TYR A 149 -7.81 3.66 -13.92
C TYR A 149 -8.82 2.70 -13.25
N PHE A 150 -10.13 2.98 -13.39
CA PHE A 150 -11.16 2.11 -12.78
C PHE A 150 -11.20 0.72 -13.40
N CYS A 151 -11.00 0.61 -14.72
CA CYS A 151 -10.96 -0.69 -15.39
C CYS A 151 -9.79 -1.54 -14.90
N ALA A 152 -8.60 -0.96 -14.78
CA ALA A 152 -7.41 -1.64 -14.28
C ALA A 152 -7.58 -2.06 -12.81
N MET A 153 -8.13 -1.18 -11.96
CA MET A 153 -8.42 -1.51 -10.55
C MET A 153 -9.45 -2.64 -10.40
N LEU A 154 -10.48 -2.68 -11.27
CA LEU A 154 -11.45 -3.79 -11.28
C LEU A 154 -10.82 -5.13 -11.66
N ASP A 155 -9.87 -5.13 -12.60
CA ASP A 155 -9.14 -6.34 -12.97
C ASP A 155 -8.26 -6.85 -11.81
N GLU A 156 -7.58 -5.96 -11.09
CA GLU A 156 -6.81 -6.32 -9.89
C GLU A 156 -7.72 -6.85 -8.76
N CYS A 157 -8.86 -6.21 -8.48
CA CYS A 157 -9.84 -6.72 -7.53
C CYS A 157 -10.31 -8.14 -7.88
N LYS A 158 -10.45 -8.43 -9.17
CA LYS A 158 -10.85 -9.76 -9.64
C LYS A 158 -9.79 -10.82 -9.37
N LYS A 159 -8.52 -10.47 -9.47
CA LYS A 159 -7.40 -11.37 -9.15
C LYS A 159 -7.30 -11.65 -7.64
N ALA A 160 -7.46 -10.63 -6.80
CA ALA A 160 -7.32 -10.73 -5.34
C ALA A 160 -8.47 -11.47 -4.65
N TRP A 161 -9.70 -11.32 -5.16
CA TRP A 161 -10.93 -11.81 -4.50
C TRP A 161 -10.91 -13.29 -4.10
N PRO A 162 -10.41 -14.24 -4.92
CA PRO A 162 -10.43 -15.67 -4.59
C PRO A 162 -9.67 -16.04 -3.32
N SER A 163 -8.67 -15.26 -2.89
CA SER A 163 -7.82 -15.54 -1.72
C SER A 163 -8.63 -15.54 -0.42
N GLY A 164 -9.09 -14.40 0.03
CA GLY A 164 -9.76 -14.26 1.32
C GLY A 164 -11.23 -13.87 1.25
N LYS A 165 -11.72 -13.58 0.05
CA LYS A 165 -13.10 -13.16 -0.23
C LYS A 165 -13.55 -11.96 0.62
N GLY A 166 -14.84 -11.79 0.81
CA GLY A 166 -15.41 -10.69 1.58
C GLY A 166 -14.99 -10.63 3.06
N LYS A 167 -14.50 -11.73 3.63
CA LYS A 167 -14.00 -11.70 5.01
C LYS A 167 -12.69 -10.93 5.11
N ALA A 168 -11.72 -11.18 4.23
CA ALA A 168 -10.45 -10.44 4.20
C ALA A 168 -10.68 -8.95 3.98
N VAL A 169 -11.61 -8.60 3.09
CA VAL A 169 -11.99 -7.20 2.83
C VAL A 169 -12.56 -6.55 4.09
N ARG A 170 -13.51 -7.21 4.80
CA ARG A 170 -14.08 -6.67 6.03
C ARG A 170 -13.06 -6.51 7.16
N ASP A 171 -12.19 -7.50 7.33
CA ASP A 171 -11.18 -7.49 8.38
C ASP A 171 -10.12 -6.41 8.07
N GLY A 172 -9.66 -6.29 6.83
CA GLY A 172 -8.73 -5.25 6.39
C GLY A 172 -9.31 -3.85 6.57
N TYR A 173 -10.56 -3.59 6.16
CA TYR A 173 -11.20 -2.29 6.41
C TYR A 173 -11.44 -2.02 7.89
N LYS A 174 -11.75 -3.04 8.69
CA LYS A 174 -11.84 -2.87 10.14
C LYS A 174 -10.52 -2.31 10.68
N ASP A 175 -9.40 -2.93 10.34
CA ASP A 175 -8.09 -2.51 10.80
C ASP A 175 -7.70 -1.11 10.29
N VAL A 176 -7.95 -0.82 9.01
CA VAL A 176 -7.76 0.51 8.43
C VAL A 176 -8.52 1.59 9.20
N TYR A 177 -9.74 1.30 9.63
CA TYR A 177 -10.62 2.27 10.28
C TYR A 177 -10.47 2.34 11.80
N THR A 178 -9.80 1.40 12.44
CA THR A 178 -9.67 1.37 13.91
C THR A 178 -8.27 1.67 14.42
N ASN A 179 -7.23 1.41 13.62
CA ASN A 179 -5.86 1.62 14.04
C ASN A 179 -5.43 3.08 13.84
N LYS A 180 -4.75 3.64 14.84
CA LYS A 180 -4.13 4.96 14.80
C LYS A 180 -2.62 4.80 14.77
N LEU A 181 -1.92 5.64 14.03
CA LEU A 181 -0.49 5.79 14.13
C LEU A 181 -0.18 6.66 15.36
N GLU A 182 0.58 6.15 16.33
CA GLU A 182 0.89 6.88 17.56
C GLU A 182 2.30 7.50 17.56
N SER A 183 3.25 6.85 16.89
CA SER A 183 4.62 7.31 16.68
C SER A 183 5.15 6.87 15.33
N ILE A 184 6.24 7.47 14.88
CA ILE A 184 6.92 7.08 13.65
C ILE A 184 8.41 7.42 13.77
N HIS A 185 9.30 6.53 13.29
CA HIS A 185 10.72 6.62 13.52
C HIS A 185 11.52 6.25 12.27
N GLY A 186 12.75 6.73 12.18
CA GLY A 186 13.87 6.14 11.49
C GLY A 186 13.93 6.25 9.96
N ALA A 187 13.08 7.05 9.29
CA ALA A 187 13.12 7.15 7.82
C ALA A 187 12.96 8.59 7.34
N ASP A 188 13.45 8.91 6.12
CA ASP A 188 12.93 10.04 5.34
C ASP A 188 11.53 9.68 4.82
N ILE A 189 10.51 10.33 5.35
CA ILE A 189 9.12 9.93 5.14
C ILE A 189 8.43 10.86 4.15
N GLN A 190 7.87 10.26 3.10
CA GLN A 190 7.00 10.95 2.16
C GLN A 190 5.56 10.44 2.26
N PHE A 191 4.61 11.35 2.36
CA PHE A 191 3.18 11.03 2.28
C PHE A 191 2.62 11.55 0.97
N TRP A 192 2.17 10.64 0.13
CA TRP A 192 1.64 10.93 -1.19
C TRP A 192 0.13 10.84 -1.23
N HIS A 193 -0.53 11.74 -1.96
CA HIS A 193 -1.97 11.62 -2.22
C HIS A 193 -2.45 12.42 -3.44
N GLY A 194 -3.52 11.98 -4.05
CA GLY A 194 -4.18 12.71 -5.12
C GLY A 194 -5.09 13.85 -4.60
N THR A 195 -5.31 14.88 -5.42
CA THR A 195 -6.22 15.97 -5.02
C THR A 195 -7.68 15.53 -4.93
N LYS A 196 -8.11 14.50 -5.68
CA LYS A 196 -9.49 13.99 -5.65
C LYS A 196 -9.84 13.23 -4.37
N GLU A 197 -8.86 12.75 -3.63
CA GLU A 197 -9.04 12.15 -2.31
C GLU A 197 -8.66 13.08 -1.14
N GLY A 198 -8.31 14.34 -1.44
CA GLY A 198 -7.80 15.30 -0.46
C GLY A 198 -8.67 15.50 0.77
N PHE A 199 -9.99 15.25 0.70
CA PHE A 199 -10.87 15.31 1.86
C PHE A 199 -10.50 14.26 2.93
N VAL A 200 -10.12 13.06 2.51
CA VAL A 200 -9.71 11.97 3.39
C VAL A 200 -8.22 12.07 3.72
N ALA A 201 -7.37 12.40 2.74
CA ALA A 201 -5.91 12.37 2.86
C ALA A 201 -5.33 13.53 3.70
N ARG A 202 -5.89 14.75 3.60
CA ARG A 202 -5.38 15.91 4.34
C ARG A 202 -5.36 15.76 5.88
N PRO A 203 -6.37 15.18 6.54
CA PRO A 203 -6.27 14.86 7.97
C PRO A 203 -5.13 13.89 8.28
N GLN A 204 -4.89 12.89 7.44
CA GLN A 204 -3.80 11.92 7.59
C GLN A 204 -2.44 12.62 7.49
N ALA A 205 -2.24 13.45 6.47
CA ALA A 205 -1.04 14.24 6.28
C ALA A 205 -0.75 15.17 7.47
N ARG A 206 -1.78 15.86 8.00
CA ARG A 206 -1.64 16.69 9.19
C ARG A 206 -1.25 15.89 10.43
N HIS A 207 -1.82 14.70 10.59
CA HIS A 207 -1.46 13.81 11.68
C HIS A 207 -0.01 13.34 11.58
N LEU A 208 0.42 12.97 10.39
CA LEU A 208 1.82 12.60 10.15
C LEU A 208 2.76 13.75 10.50
N LEU A 209 2.51 14.98 10.01
CA LEU A 209 3.32 16.15 10.32
C LEU A 209 3.35 16.51 11.81
N ALA A 210 2.31 16.14 12.57
CA ALA A 210 2.30 16.32 14.03
C ALA A 210 3.22 15.30 14.75
N LEU A 211 3.46 14.12 14.15
CA LEU A 211 4.36 13.09 14.68
C LEU A 211 5.79 13.23 14.15
N CYS A 212 5.94 13.65 12.89
CA CYS A 212 7.18 13.79 12.16
C CYS A 212 7.13 15.10 11.36
N PRO A 213 7.55 16.24 11.95
CA PRO A 213 7.50 17.55 11.27
C PRO A 213 8.35 17.66 10.02
N GLU A 214 9.39 16.83 9.89
CA GLU A 214 10.29 16.71 8.75
C GLU A 214 9.71 15.90 7.59
N ALA A 215 8.59 15.21 7.76
CA ALA A 215 7.95 14.43 6.70
C ALA A 215 7.51 15.32 5.52
N HIS A 216 7.71 14.83 4.31
CA HIS A 216 7.33 15.53 3.08
C HIS A 216 5.94 15.12 2.59
N ILE A 217 5.10 16.11 2.25
CA ILE A 217 3.76 15.84 1.71
C ILE A 217 3.75 16.16 0.22
N GLU A 218 3.51 15.14 -0.60
CA GLU A 218 3.40 15.25 -2.05
C GLU A 218 1.94 15.15 -2.50
N VAL A 219 1.47 16.15 -3.27
CA VAL A 219 0.08 16.24 -3.71
C VAL A 219 0.00 16.17 -5.25
N PHE A 220 -0.68 15.16 -5.78
CA PHE A 220 -0.77 14.93 -7.22
C PHE A 220 -2.08 15.47 -7.80
N PRO A 221 -2.02 16.55 -8.64
CA PRO A 221 -3.21 17.16 -9.20
C PRO A 221 -4.03 16.21 -10.08
N GLY A 222 -5.35 16.17 -9.85
CA GLY A 222 -6.28 15.39 -10.66
C GLY A 222 -6.28 13.88 -10.40
N MET A 223 -5.42 13.36 -9.51
CA MET A 223 -5.33 11.93 -9.22
C MET A 223 -6.32 11.52 -8.12
N ASN A 224 -6.81 10.29 -8.25
CA ASN A 224 -7.57 9.55 -7.23
C ASN A 224 -6.62 8.70 -6.36
N HIS A 225 -7.19 7.94 -5.45
CA HIS A 225 -6.54 7.00 -4.54
C HIS A 225 -5.70 5.93 -5.28
N GLY A 226 -4.38 5.96 -5.14
CA GLY A 226 -3.47 5.03 -5.83
C GLY A 226 -3.41 5.17 -7.35
N GLN A 227 -4.04 6.20 -7.93
CA GLN A 227 -4.09 6.38 -9.39
C GLN A 227 -2.72 6.71 -9.98
N LEU A 228 -1.85 7.38 -9.24
CA LEU A 228 -0.51 7.71 -9.71
C LEU A 228 0.27 6.46 -10.10
N LEU A 229 0.30 5.46 -9.22
CA LEU A 229 0.97 4.17 -9.48
C LEU A 229 0.45 3.48 -10.75
N MET A 230 -0.85 3.53 -10.98
CA MET A 230 -1.50 2.80 -12.09
C MET A 230 -1.37 3.51 -13.44
N ASP A 231 -1.50 4.83 -13.44
CA ASP A 231 -1.54 5.61 -14.68
C ASP A 231 -0.16 6.20 -15.06
N ARG A 232 0.72 6.39 -14.06
CA ARG A 232 2.03 7.05 -14.23
C ARG A 232 3.14 6.35 -13.42
N PRO A 233 3.37 5.04 -13.64
CA PRO A 233 4.42 4.29 -12.94
C PRO A 233 5.82 4.83 -13.23
N ASP A 234 6.02 5.49 -14.36
CA ASP A 234 7.26 6.20 -14.75
C ASP A 234 7.56 7.38 -13.81
N GLU A 235 6.54 8.15 -13.41
CA GLU A 235 6.73 9.23 -12.44
C GLU A 235 7.06 8.68 -11.05
N VAL A 236 6.40 7.60 -10.65
CA VAL A 236 6.71 6.90 -9.38
C VAL A 236 8.15 6.39 -9.39
N ALA A 237 8.58 5.73 -10.49
CA ALA A 237 9.94 5.24 -10.65
C ALA A 237 10.98 6.37 -10.55
N ALA A 238 10.79 7.48 -11.28
CA ALA A 238 11.69 8.61 -11.25
C ALA A 238 11.83 9.23 -9.86
N ARG A 239 10.76 9.25 -9.06
CA ARG A 239 10.79 9.76 -7.67
C ARG A 239 11.55 8.81 -6.74
N ILE A 240 11.35 7.49 -6.88
CA ILE A 240 12.09 6.49 -6.12
C ILE A 240 13.60 6.58 -6.44
N CYS A 241 13.98 6.64 -7.71
CA CYS A 241 15.40 6.78 -8.09
C CYS A 241 16.04 8.04 -7.49
N LYS A 242 15.32 9.17 -7.52
CA LYS A 242 15.83 10.44 -6.98
C LYS A 242 16.10 10.39 -5.46
N MET A 243 15.41 9.54 -4.70
CA MET A 243 15.67 9.37 -3.26
C MET A 243 17.04 8.74 -3.03
N THR A 244 17.35 7.66 -3.75
CA THR A 244 18.60 6.91 -3.57
C THR A 244 19.80 7.50 -4.32
N GLU A 245 19.63 8.49 -5.19
CA GLU A 245 20.75 9.19 -5.86
C GLU A 245 21.45 10.22 -4.94
N ASN A 246 20.80 10.62 -3.85
CA ASN A 246 21.31 11.66 -2.96
C ASN A 246 22.02 11.11 -1.71
N ASP A 247 22.05 9.78 -1.54
CA ASP A 247 22.77 9.05 -0.50
C ASP A 247 24.14 8.56 -0.99
#